data_7db0a3236548501d4c73b832f5c0569b
#
_entry.id   7db0a3236548501d4c73b832f5c0569b
#
_cell.length_a   1.000
_cell.length_b   1.000
_cell.length_c   1.000
_cell.angle_alpha   90.00
_cell.angle_beta   90.00
_cell.angle_gamma   90.00
#
_symmetry.space_group_name_H-M   'P 1'
#
loop_
_entity.id
_entity.type
_entity.pdbx_description
1 polymer ?
#
loop_
_entity_poly.entity_id
_entity_poly.type
_entity_poly.pdbx_seq_one_letter_code
_entity_poly.pdbx_strand_id
1 'polypeptide(L)'
;MKAGDDLWISRYLLYKIAEDFGVGVNLHPKPKSGDWNGSGMHTNFSNEEMRTNGSENLFTSMCEKLGEVHEEGISNYGSDNDQRLTGLHETQKISEFSYGISDRGASIRIPIYTLEHDWNGYLEDRRPASNADPYKIIAHIVGTLT
;
A
#
# COMPACT_ATOMS: atom_id res chain seq x y z
N MET A 1 6.82 4.39 -13.54
CA MET A 1 6.50 3.15 -14.30
C MET A 1 7.40 1.98 -13.90
N LYS A 2 8.72 2.16 -13.75
CA LYS A 2 9.67 1.07 -13.43
C LYS A 2 9.25 0.16 -12.25
N ALA A 3 8.73 0.70 -11.16
CA ALA A 3 8.27 -0.11 -10.02
C ALA A 3 7.12 -1.07 -10.39
N GLY A 4 6.21 -0.64 -11.26
CA GLY A 4 5.14 -1.50 -11.79
C GLY A 4 5.67 -2.61 -12.68
N ASP A 5 6.63 -2.27 -13.57
CA ASP A 5 7.28 -3.24 -14.45
C ASP A 5 8.05 -4.29 -13.61
N ASP A 6 8.85 -3.85 -12.64
CA ASP A 6 9.62 -4.72 -11.76
C ASP A 6 8.71 -5.66 -10.94
N LEU A 7 7.54 -5.18 -10.50
CA LEU A 7 6.58 -6.03 -9.78
C LEU A 7 5.97 -7.11 -10.69
N TRP A 8 5.60 -6.77 -11.93
CA TRP A 8 5.09 -7.77 -12.87
C TRP A 8 6.14 -8.81 -13.23
N ILE A 9 7.39 -8.40 -13.44
CA ILE A 9 8.51 -9.33 -13.64
C ILE A 9 8.69 -10.22 -12.39
N SER A 10 8.64 -9.64 -11.20
CA SER A 10 8.77 -10.40 -9.94
C SER A 10 7.65 -11.45 -9.79
N ARG A 11 6.39 -11.10 -10.11
CA ARG A 11 5.27 -12.03 -10.11
C ARG A 11 5.49 -13.17 -11.13
N TYR A 12 5.92 -12.84 -12.34
CA TYR A 12 6.25 -13.83 -13.34
C TYR A 12 7.34 -14.80 -12.86
N LEU A 13 8.42 -14.27 -12.29
CA LEU A 13 9.52 -15.07 -11.75
C LEU A 13 9.06 -15.96 -10.58
N LEU A 14 8.19 -15.45 -9.70
CA LEU A 14 7.61 -16.26 -8.63
C LEU A 14 6.87 -17.49 -9.17
N TYR A 15 6.00 -17.30 -10.17
CA TYR A 15 5.29 -18.41 -10.80
C TYR A 15 6.26 -19.38 -11.48
N LYS A 16 7.25 -18.85 -12.20
CA LYS A 16 8.23 -19.67 -12.94
C LYS A 16 9.09 -20.51 -11.99
N ILE A 17 9.58 -19.91 -10.91
CA ILE A 17 10.41 -20.63 -9.92
C ILE A 17 9.53 -21.64 -9.15
N ALA A 18 8.30 -21.31 -8.83
CA ALA A 18 7.38 -22.21 -8.12
C ALA A 18 7.15 -23.53 -8.87
N GLU A 19 7.15 -23.51 -10.20
CA GLU A 19 7.07 -24.72 -11.03
C GLU A 19 8.22 -25.69 -10.73
N ASP A 20 9.46 -25.20 -10.62
CA ASP A 20 10.65 -26.02 -10.36
C ASP A 20 10.61 -26.66 -8.95
N PHE A 21 9.91 -26.04 -8.01
CA PHE A 21 9.74 -26.54 -6.65
C PHE A 21 8.44 -27.33 -6.44
N GLY A 22 7.59 -27.46 -7.44
CA GLY A 22 6.31 -28.15 -7.33
C GLY A 22 5.33 -27.48 -6.35
N VAL A 23 5.42 -26.14 -6.19
CA VAL A 23 4.55 -25.36 -5.31
C VAL A 23 3.72 -24.35 -6.10
N GLY A 24 2.58 -23.92 -5.54
CA GLY A 24 1.71 -22.90 -6.15
C GLY A 24 1.97 -21.51 -5.56
N VAL A 25 1.80 -20.48 -6.39
CA VAL A 25 1.78 -19.07 -5.95
C VAL A 25 0.34 -18.59 -5.85
N ASN A 26 -0.03 -18.01 -4.71
CA ASN A 26 -1.34 -17.44 -4.50
C ASN A 26 -1.21 -15.95 -4.11
N LEU A 27 -1.70 -15.07 -4.97
CA LEU A 27 -1.71 -13.62 -4.76
C LEU A 27 -3.06 -13.11 -4.23
N HIS A 28 -3.94 -13.99 -3.78
CA HIS A 28 -5.20 -13.58 -3.16
C HIS A 28 -4.93 -12.75 -1.89
N PRO A 29 -5.69 -11.66 -1.61
CA PRO A 29 -5.47 -10.82 -0.43
C PRO A 29 -5.69 -11.57 0.90
N LYS A 30 -6.48 -12.65 0.88
CA LYS A 30 -6.69 -13.55 2.02
C LYS A 30 -6.51 -15.00 1.55
N PRO A 31 -5.25 -15.48 1.37
CA PRO A 31 -4.99 -16.82 0.82
C PRO A 31 -5.44 -17.95 1.74
N LYS A 32 -5.59 -17.67 3.03
CA LYS A 32 -6.13 -18.61 4.02
C LYS A 32 -7.19 -17.90 4.88
N SER A 33 -8.39 -18.46 4.92
CA SER A 33 -9.50 -17.95 5.73
C SER A 33 -9.27 -18.19 7.24
N GLY A 34 -10.00 -17.43 8.07
CA GLY A 34 -9.92 -17.51 9.53
C GLY A 34 -8.88 -16.53 10.12
N ASP A 35 -8.35 -16.86 11.30
CA ASP A 35 -7.44 -16.00 12.08
C ASP A 35 -6.00 -16.06 11.55
N TRP A 36 -5.83 -15.62 10.30
CA TRP A 36 -4.55 -15.52 9.60
C TRP A 36 -4.36 -14.13 9.03
N ASN A 37 -3.10 -13.71 8.88
CA ASN A 37 -2.79 -12.47 8.18
C ASN A 37 -3.23 -12.55 6.71
N GLY A 38 -3.62 -11.39 6.17
CA GLY A 38 -3.81 -11.22 4.74
C GLY A 38 -2.49 -10.95 4.01
N SER A 39 -2.57 -10.84 2.70
CA SER A 39 -1.44 -10.50 1.83
C SER A 39 -1.70 -9.15 1.16
N GLY A 40 -0.83 -8.17 1.41
CA GLY A 40 -0.91 -6.81 0.87
C GLY A 40 0.27 -6.47 -0.03
N MET A 41 0.07 -5.45 -0.85
CA MET A 41 1.10 -4.81 -1.63
C MET A 41 1.27 -3.37 -1.14
N HIS A 42 1.85 -3.22 0.04
CA HIS A 42 2.11 -1.91 0.61
C HIS A 42 2.99 -1.10 -0.33
N THR A 43 2.57 0.13 -0.59
CA THR A 43 3.20 0.98 -1.59
C THR A 43 3.84 2.18 -0.92
N ASN A 44 5.17 2.20 -0.91
CA ASN A 44 5.95 3.35 -0.45
C ASN A 44 6.09 4.36 -1.59
N PHE A 45 5.84 5.61 -1.31
CA PHE A 45 5.96 6.69 -2.29
C PHE A 45 6.47 7.98 -1.67
N SER A 46 7.17 8.77 -2.47
CA SER A 46 7.63 10.13 -2.14
C SER A 46 7.83 10.94 -3.42
N ASN A 47 7.70 12.25 -3.31
CA ASN A 47 8.15 13.19 -4.32
C ASN A 47 9.44 13.90 -3.88
N GLU A 48 9.94 14.83 -4.67
CA GLU A 48 11.16 15.56 -4.34
C GLU A 48 10.99 16.42 -3.07
N GLU A 49 9.88 17.11 -2.95
CA GLU A 49 9.57 17.95 -1.78
C GLU A 49 9.56 17.15 -0.49
N MET A 50 8.92 15.97 -0.49
CA MET A 50 8.91 15.06 0.66
C MET A 50 10.30 14.61 1.09
N ARG A 51 11.27 14.57 0.17
CA ARG A 51 12.64 14.11 0.45
C ARG A 51 13.62 15.23 0.82
N THR A 52 13.32 16.48 0.44
CA THR A 52 14.29 17.59 0.55
C THR A 52 13.80 18.75 1.41
N ASN A 53 12.49 18.97 1.47
CA ASN A 53 11.85 20.08 2.17
C ASN A 53 10.57 19.60 2.88
N GLY A 54 10.60 18.39 3.43
CA GLY A 54 9.49 17.78 4.12
C GLY A 54 9.06 18.56 5.37
N SER A 55 7.80 18.44 5.73
CA SER A 55 7.25 19.01 6.96
C SER A 55 6.04 18.20 7.42
N GLU A 56 5.71 18.27 8.70
CA GLU A 56 4.51 17.64 9.24
C GLU A 56 3.26 18.02 8.45
N ASN A 57 3.10 19.31 8.15
CA ASN A 57 1.95 19.82 7.39
C ASN A 57 1.88 19.23 5.98
N LEU A 58 3.01 19.06 5.30
CA LEU A 58 3.07 18.44 3.97
C LEU A 58 2.57 17.00 4.02
N PHE A 59 3.10 16.19 4.94
CA PHE A 59 2.73 14.79 5.09
C PHE A 59 1.27 14.61 5.51
N THR A 60 0.81 15.41 6.46
CA THR A 60 -0.58 15.41 6.93
C THR A 60 -1.55 15.76 5.78
N SER A 61 -1.26 16.84 5.04
CA SER A 61 -2.07 17.27 3.90
C SER A 61 -2.16 16.18 2.81
N MET A 62 -1.06 15.47 2.53
CA MET A 62 -1.08 14.35 1.59
C MET A 62 -1.92 13.18 2.10
N CYS A 63 -1.86 12.86 3.39
CA CYS A 63 -2.71 11.84 3.98
C CYS A 63 -4.19 12.22 3.89
N GLU A 64 -4.53 13.47 4.17
CA GLU A 64 -5.91 13.98 4.07
C GLU A 64 -6.46 13.89 2.65
N LYS A 65 -5.68 14.31 1.64
CA LYS A 65 -6.06 14.17 0.23
C LYS A 65 -6.35 12.72 -0.16
N LEU A 66 -5.51 11.78 0.29
CA LEU A 66 -5.72 10.35 0.06
C LEU A 66 -6.96 9.80 0.81
N GLY A 67 -7.33 10.43 1.92
CA GLY A 67 -8.54 10.13 2.66
C GLY A 67 -9.80 10.60 1.91
N GLU A 68 -9.78 11.79 1.32
CA GLU A 68 -10.90 12.34 0.53
C GLU A 68 -11.29 11.43 -0.64
N VAL A 69 -10.33 10.72 -1.23
CA VAL A 69 -10.54 9.78 -2.34
C VAL A 69 -10.42 8.31 -1.92
N HIS A 70 -10.69 8.02 -0.64
CA HIS A 70 -10.51 6.67 -0.10
C HIS A 70 -11.28 5.59 -0.87
N GLU A 71 -12.56 5.80 -1.14
CA GLU A 71 -13.42 4.84 -1.86
C GLU A 71 -12.92 4.57 -3.28
N GLU A 72 -12.49 5.63 -3.98
CA GLU A 72 -11.88 5.50 -5.30
C GLU A 72 -10.58 4.69 -5.24
N GLY A 73 -9.72 4.96 -4.24
CA GLY A 73 -8.52 4.18 -3.99
C GLY A 73 -8.84 2.70 -3.78
N ILE A 74 -9.77 2.37 -2.91
CA ILE A 74 -10.20 0.99 -2.66
C ILE A 74 -10.65 0.28 -3.94
N SER A 75 -11.37 0.95 -4.82
CA SER A 75 -11.82 0.38 -6.09
C SER A 75 -10.68 -0.01 -7.05
N ASN A 76 -9.52 0.61 -6.90
CA ASN A 76 -8.31 0.36 -7.68
C ASN A 76 -7.30 -0.61 -7.01
N TYR A 77 -7.52 -0.97 -5.74
CA TYR A 77 -6.53 -1.64 -4.89
C TYR A 77 -6.67 -3.16 -4.82
N GLY A 78 -7.32 -3.76 -5.81
CA GLY A 78 -7.43 -5.21 -5.97
C GLY A 78 -8.79 -5.76 -5.55
N SER A 79 -9.12 -6.95 -6.08
CA SER A 79 -10.36 -7.66 -5.74
C SER A 79 -10.25 -8.35 -4.37
N ASP A 80 -11.41 -8.61 -3.74
CA ASP A 80 -11.53 -9.35 -2.49
C ASP A 80 -10.73 -8.75 -1.30
N ASN A 81 -10.39 -7.47 -1.38
CA ASN A 81 -9.59 -6.76 -0.38
C ASN A 81 -10.37 -6.52 0.93
N ASP A 82 -11.69 -6.61 0.90
CA ASP A 82 -12.57 -6.66 2.07
C ASP A 82 -12.28 -7.85 3.00
N GLN A 83 -11.83 -8.97 2.44
CA GLN A 83 -11.42 -10.13 3.23
C GLN A 83 -10.11 -9.91 4.00
N ARG A 84 -9.30 -8.92 3.59
CA ARG A 84 -8.04 -8.55 4.23
C ARG A 84 -8.17 -7.32 5.13
N LEU A 85 -8.85 -6.27 4.65
CA LEU A 85 -9.03 -5.00 5.38
C LEU A 85 -10.19 -5.08 6.35
N THR A 86 -9.98 -5.73 7.49
CA THR A 86 -11.01 -6.08 8.46
C THR A 86 -10.93 -5.26 9.76
N GLY A 87 -9.90 -4.46 9.96
CA GLY A 87 -9.59 -3.81 11.24
C GLY A 87 -8.83 -4.72 12.22
N LEU A 88 -8.46 -5.92 11.76
CA LEU A 88 -7.64 -6.90 12.49
C LEU A 88 -6.33 -7.16 11.70
N HIS A 89 -5.39 -7.88 12.32
CA HIS A 89 -4.14 -8.28 11.65
C HIS A 89 -3.37 -7.10 11.03
N GLU A 90 -3.27 -6.01 11.79
CA GLU A 90 -2.55 -4.80 11.38
C GLU A 90 -3.11 -4.17 10.09
N THR A 91 -4.42 -4.15 9.94
CA THR A 91 -5.13 -3.46 8.86
C THR A 91 -6.21 -2.54 9.42
N GLN A 92 -6.51 -1.44 8.73
CA GLN A 92 -7.75 -0.70 8.92
C GLN A 92 -8.91 -1.43 8.25
N LYS A 93 -10.14 -1.17 8.68
CA LYS A 93 -11.33 -1.66 7.98
C LYS A 93 -11.44 -1.03 6.59
N ILE A 94 -11.95 -1.78 5.63
CA ILE A 94 -12.08 -1.32 4.25
C ILE A 94 -12.94 -0.06 4.09
N SER A 95 -13.92 0.13 4.97
CA SER A 95 -14.82 1.29 4.97
C SER A 95 -14.32 2.48 5.78
N GLU A 96 -13.16 2.36 6.42
CA GLU A 96 -12.61 3.38 7.29
C GLU A 96 -11.25 3.85 6.77
N PHE A 97 -10.98 5.14 6.92
CA PHE A 97 -9.67 5.71 6.60
C PHE A 97 -9.01 6.25 7.87
N SER A 98 -7.73 5.98 8.01
CA SER A 98 -6.90 6.57 9.06
C SER A 98 -5.46 6.71 8.59
N TYR A 99 -4.70 7.57 9.24
CA TYR A 99 -3.26 7.64 9.09
C TYR A 99 -2.59 7.87 10.44
N GLY A 100 -1.34 7.47 10.55
CA GLY A 100 -0.61 7.64 11.80
C GLY A 100 0.88 7.35 11.67
N ILE A 101 1.64 7.91 12.64
CA ILE A 101 3.08 7.71 12.75
C ILE A 101 3.35 6.30 13.27
N SER A 102 4.12 5.52 12.52
CA SER A 102 4.44 4.12 12.83
C SER A 102 3.23 3.22 13.08
N ASP A 103 2.03 3.67 12.71
CA ASP A 103 0.79 2.93 12.93
C ASP A 103 0.62 1.86 11.85
N ARG A 104 0.79 0.61 12.26
CA ARG A 104 0.63 -0.56 11.37
C ARG A 104 -0.84 -0.93 11.13
N GLY A 105 -1.76 -0.39 11.93
CA GLY A 105 -3.20 -0.55 11.76
C GLY A 105 -3.85 0.51 10.86
N ALA A 106 -3.13 1.58 10.52
CA ALA A 106 -3.67 2.65 9.69
C ALA A 106 -3.71 2.31 8.19
N SER A 107 -4.54 3.06 7.45
CA SER A 107 -4.59 3.04 5.98
C SER A 107 -3.31 3.59 5.36
N ILE A 108 -2.83 4.73 5.88
CA ILE A 108 -1.56 5.35 5.49
C ILE A 108 -0.66 5.39 6.72
N ARG A 109 0.54 4.86 6.60
CA ARG A 109 1.55 4.97 7.65
C ARG A 109 2.57 6.04 7.27
N ILE A 110 2.88 6.91 8.22
CA ILE A 110 4.04 7.78 8.20
C ILE A 110 5.17 7.00 8.88
N PRO A 111 6.20 6.54 8.16
CA PRO A 111 7.27 5.75 8.78
C PRO A 111 8.05 6.56 9.82
N ILE A 112 8.53 5.88 10.86
CA ILE A 112 9.38 6.54 11.88
C ILE A 112 10.63 7.17 11.26
N TYR A 113 11.15 6.57 10.20
CA TYR A 113 12.25 7.10 9.40
C TYR A 113 12.01 8.55 8.96
N THR A 114 10.77 8.88 8.52
CA THR A 114 10.41 10.24 8.09
C THR A 114 10.55 11.25 9.23
N LEU A 115 10.17 10.89 10.45
CA LEU A 115 10.33 11.74 11.62
C LEU A 115 11.78 11.88 12.05
N GLU A 116 12.52 10.78 12.08
CA GLU A 116 13.93 10.76 12.47
C GLU A 116 14.83 11.55 11.51
N HIS A 117 14.32 11.85 10.30
CA HIS A 117 14.99 12.66 9.28
C HIS A 117 14.31 14.03 9.07
N ASP A 118 13.82 14.65 10.15
CA ASP A 118 13.22 15.98 10.13
C ASP A 118 12.11 16.13 9.07
N TRP A 119 11.21 15.15 9.00
CA TRP A 119 10.14 15.04 8.02
C TRP A 119 10.62 14.89 6.56
N ASN A 120 11.86 14.50 6.33
CA ASN A 120 12.36 14.15 4.99
C ASN A 120 12.26 12.64 4.78
N GLY A 121 11.29 12.19 3.97
CA GLY A 121 11.06 10.76 3.85
C GLY A 121 9.97 10.37 2.85
N TYR A 122 9.10 9.48 3.27
CA TYR A 122 8.07 8.87 2.41
C TYR A 122 6.81 8.50 3.21
N LEU A 123 5.73 8.21 2.49
CA LEU A 123 4.50 7.61 3.00
C LEU A 123 4.38 6.16 2.53
N GLU A 124 3.67 5.35 3.31
CA GLU A 124 3.31 3.98 2.97
C GLU A 124 1.78 3.85 2.86
N ASP A 125 1.26 3.62 1.65
CA ASP A 125 -0.13 3.21 1.48
C ASP A 125 -0.24 1.70 1.74
N ARG A 126 -0.96 1.34 2.78
CA ARG A 126 -1.12 -0.03 3.27
C ARG A 126 -2.39 -0.71 2.78
N ARG A 127 -3.24 0.04 2.05
CA ARG A 127 -4.53 -0.44 1.56
C ARG A 127 -4.44 -1.41 0.38
N PRO A 128 -3.47 -1.31 -0.57
CA PRO A 128 -3.46 -2.19 -1.73
C PRO A 128 -3.29 -3.67 -1.38
N ALA A 129 -4.06 -4.53 -2.06
CA ALA A 129 -3.99 -5.98 -1.95
C ALA A 129 -2.84 -6.56 -2.78
N SER A 130 -2.39 -7.76 -2.45
CA SER A 130 -1.31 -8.46 -3.17
C SER A 130 -1.63 -8.75 -4.65
N ASN A 131 -2.91 -8.85 -5.02
CA ASN A 131 -3.37 -9.05 -6.40
C ASN A 131 -3.64 -7.76 -7.17
N ALA A 132 -3.46 -6.59 -6.55
CA ALA A 132 -3.74 -5.31 -7.19
C ALA A 132 -2.83 -5.05 -8.41
N ASP A 133 -3.32 -4.23 -9.33
CA ASP A 133 -2.54 -3.76 -10.48
C ASP A 133 -1.65 -2.58 -10.04
N PRO A 134 -0.30 -2.73 -10.08
CA PRO A 134 0.61 -1.69 -9.62
C PRO A 134 0.49 -0.39 -10.42
N TYR A 135 0.11 -0.45 -11.70
CA TYR A 135 -0.07 0.75 -12.52
C TYR A 135 -1.28 1.56 -12.09
N LYS A 136 -2.38 0.89 -11.71
CA LYS A 136 -3.57 1.56 -11.17
C LYS A 136 -3.27 2.24 -9.83
N ILE A 137 -2.51 1.57 -8.96
CA ILE A 137 -2.09 2.14 -7.67
C ILE A 137 -1.24 3.39 -7.89
N ILE A 138 -0.21 3.30 -8.75
CA ILE A 138 0.67 4.43 -9.05
C ILE A 138 -0.12 5.58 -9.66
N ALA A 139 -1.01 5.29 -10.63
CA ALA A 139 -1.83 6.31 -11.27
C ALA A 139 -2.76 7.01 -10.27
N HIS A 140 -3.39 6.26 -9.36
CA HIS A 140 -4.26 6.82 -8.32
C HIS A 140 -3.47 7.72 -7.35
N ILE A 141 -2.35 7.24 -6.81
CA ILE A 141 -1.53 8.03 -5.87
C ILE A 141 -0.99 9.30 -6.54
N VAL A 142 -0.42 9.18 -7.74
CA VAL A 142 0.12 10.34 -8.47
C VAL A 142 -1.01 11.31 -8.82
N GLY A 143 -2.13 10.84 -9.38
CA GLY A 143 -3.25 11.69 -9.76
C GLY A 143 -3.90 12.41 -8.58
N THR A 144 -3.86 11.84 -7.38
CA THR A 144 -4.39 12.48 -6.15
C THR A 144 -3.44 13.55 -5.61
N LEU A 145 -2.14 13.36 -5.74
CA LEU A 145 -1.14 14.20 -5.08
C LEU A 145 -0.47 15.23 -5.98
N THR A 146 -0.74 15.21 -7.28
CA THR A 146 -0.29 16.23 -8.24
C THR A 146 -1.42 17.18 -8.64
#